data_6ec71d296ae44611fe8f99a05b5f1864
#
_entry.id   6ec71d296ae44611fe8f99a05b5f1864
#
_cell.length_a   1.000
_cell.length_b   1.000
_cell.length_c   1.000
_cell.angle_alpha   90.00
_cell.angle_beta   90.00
_cell.angle_gamma   90.00
#
_symmetry.space_group_name_H-M   'P 1'
#
loop_
_entity.id
_entity.type
_entity.pdbx_description
1 polymer ?
#
loop_
_entity_poly.entity_id
_entity_poly.type
_entity_poly.pdbx_seq_one_letter_code
_entity_poly.pdbx_strand_id
1 'polypeptide(L)'
;MTEKEVVKNTKFNLDNSYLKLSDIFFTIQNPSSVPSPKLVALNYSLINSLGLDSKFLQSNDGVEILAGNKLPEGAIPFAQAYAGHQFGHFTMLGDGRAVLIGEHITPIGERLDIQLKGSGRTPYSRGGDGKAALGPMLREYIISESM
;
A
#
# COMPACT_ATOMS: atom_id res chain seq x y z
N MET A 1 5.25 -9.23 16.04
CA MET A 1 4.52 -9.02 14.73
C MET A 1 4.15 -10.39 14.19
N THR A 2 2.89 -10.59 13.82
CA THR A 2 2.45 -11.85 13.18
C THR A 2 3.05 -11.91 11.78
N GLU A 3 3.73 -12.98 11.43
CA GLU A 3 4.29 -13.20 10.12
C GLU A 3 3.16 -13.33 9.09
N LYS A 4 3.26 -12.62 7.97
CA LYS A 4 2.28 -12.66 6.88
C LYS A 4 2.65 -13.76 5.89
N GLU A 5 1.66 -14.44 5.35
CA GLU A 5 1.86 -15.37 4.23
C GLU A 5 2.37 -14.63 3.01
N VAL A 6 3.42 -15.17 2.37
CA VAL A 6 4.04 -14.60 1.18
C VAL A 6 3.60 -15.40 -0.05
N VAL A 7 3.02 -14.70 -1.03
CA VAL A 7 2.58 -15.27 -2.31
C VAL A 7 3.67 -15.07 -3.35
N LYS A 8 4.05 -16.15 -4.03
CA LYS A 8 5.07 -16.15 -5.09
C LYS A 8 4.47 -15.96 -6.48
N ASN A 9 5.31 -15.62 -7.45
CA ASN A 9 4.95 -15.48 -8.87
C ASN A 9 3.81 -14.47 -9.13
N THR A 10 3.76 -13.40 -8.37
CA THR A 10 2.69 -12.40 -8.38
C THR A 10 2.81 -11.34 -9.48
N LYS A 11 3.89 -11.34 -10.25
CA LYS A 11 4.29 -10.25 -11.17
C LYS A 11 4.67 -8.92 -10.50
N PHE A 12 4.53 -8.80 -9.19
CA PHE A 12 5.14 -7.68 -8.47
C PHE A 12 6.67 -7.82 -8.52
N ASN A 13 7.33 -6.82 -9.09
CA ASN A 13 8.79 -6.73 -9.14
C ASN A 13 9.24 -5.67 -8.13
N LEU A 14 9.28 -6.06 -6.86
CA LEU A 14 9.49 -5.13 -5.75
C LEU A 14 10.97 -4.93 -5.44
N ASP A 15 11.37 -3.66 -5.32
CA ASP A 15 12.60 -3.20 -4.68
C ASP A 15 12.23 -2.46 -3.38
N ASN A 16 13.21 -2.23 -2.53
CA ASN A 16 13.01 -1.58 -1.24
C ASN A 16 14.11 -0.52 -1.01
N SER A 17 14.29 0.38 -1.99
CA SER A 17 15.38 1.36 -1.93
C SER A 17 15.17 2.37 -0.80
N TYR A 18 13.92 2.69 -0.45
CA TYR A 18 13.58 3.58 0.65
C TYR A 18 14.10 3.07 2.01
N LEU A 19 14.15 1.76 2.21
CA LEU A 19 14.66 1.14 3.44
C LEU A 19 16.17 1.26 3.62
N LYS A 20 16.90 1.78 2.62
CA LYS A 20 18.33 2.13 2.74
C LYS A 20 18.55 3.47 3.46
N LEU A 21 17.48 4.26 3.66
CA LEU A 21 17.53 5.47 4.46
C LEU A 21 17.64 5.12 5.96
N SER A 22 17.91 6.15 6.78
CA SER A 22 17.89 5.99 8.24
C SER A 22 16.49 5.60 8.73
N ASP A 23 16.42 4.80 9.78
CA ASP A 23 15.21 4.34 10.45
C ASP A 23 14.32 5.46 11.03
N ILE A 24 14.85 6.69 11.11
CA ILE A 24 14.05 7.87 11.47
C ILE A 24 13.01 8.23 10.40
N PHE A 25 13.16 7.74 9.16
CA PHE A 25 12.25 8.05 8.05
C PHE A 25 11.11 7.06 7.86
N PHE A 26 11.15 5.93 8.55
CA PHE A 26 10.09 4.91 8.43
C PHE A 26 10.01 4.01 9.66
N THR A 27 8.91 3.28 9.74
CA THR A 27 8.76 2.17 10.70
C THR A 27 8.27 0.94 9.95
N ILE A 28 8.95 -0.20 10.11
CA ILE A 28 8.47 -1.49 9.58
C ILE A 28 7.11 -1.81 10.21
N GLN A 29 6.09 -1.98 9.37
CA GLN A 29 4.71 -2.12 9.81
C GLN A 29 3.91 -2.98 8.83
N ASN A 30 3.46 -4.14 9.29
CA ASN A 30 2.55 -4.96 8.50
C ASN A 30 1.13 -4.35 8.44
N PRO A 31 0.44 -4.46 7.30
CA PRO A 31 -0.98 -4.16 7.23
C PRO A 31 -1.78 -5.01 8.22
N SER A 32 -2.89 -4.48 8.74
CA SER A 32 -3.83 -5.23 9.57
C SER A 32 -4.66 -6.17 8.69
N SER A 33 -4.87 -7.39 9.14
CA SER A 33 -5.75 -8.33 8.43
C SER A 33 -7.21 -7.94 8.55
N VAL A 34 -7.98 -8.25 7.52
CA VAL A 34 -9.44 -8.03 7.45
C VAL A 34 -10.16 -9.33 7.07
N PRO A 35 -11.35 -9.60 7.62
CA PRO A 35 -12.12 -10.79 7.25
C PRO A 35 -12.78 -10.62 5.88
N SER A 36 -12.77 -11.68 5.07
CA SER A 36 -13.53 -11.80 3.83
C SER A 36 -13.43 -10.58 2.88
N PRO A 37 -12.20 -10.17 2.47
CA PRO A 37 -12.05 -9.02 1.58
C PRO A 37 -12.73 -9.26 0.24
N LYS A 38 -13.22 -8.17 -0.36
CA LYS A 38 -13.85 -8.21 -1.70
C LYS A 38 -13.32 -7.09 -2.56
N LEU A 39 -13.00 -7.41 -3.80
CA LEU A 39 -12.61 -6.41 -4.79
C LEU A 39 -13.86 -5.62 -5.22
N VAL A 40 -13.78 -4.28 -5.18
CA VAL A 40 -14.87 -3.38 -5.57
C VAL A 40 -14.63 -2.80 -6.95
N ALA A 41 -13.41 -2.35 -7.23
CA ALA A 41 -13.02 -1.76 -8.50
C ALA A 41 -11.56 -2.11 -8.82
N LEU A 42 -11.23 -2.10 -10.11
CA LEU A 42 -9.90 -2.39 -10.60
C LEU A 42 -9.60 -1.50 -11.83
N ASN A 43 -8.49 -0.79 -11.78
CA ASN A 43 -8.04 0.02 -12.91
C ASN A 43 -7.21 -0.82 -13.88
N TYR A 44 -7.83 -1.30 -14.94
CA TYR A 44 -7.18 -2.16 -15.92
C TYR A 44 -6.09 -1.44 -16.72
N SER A 45 -6.26 -0.13 -16.99
CA SER A 45 -5.25 0.66 -17.70
C SER A 45 -3.98 0.76 -16.88
N LEU A 46 -4.11 1.12 -15.60
CA LEU A 46 -2.98 1.21 -14.67
C LEU A 46 -2.30 -0.16 -14.49
N ILE A 47 -3.07 -1.23 -14.32
CA ILE A 47 -2.53 -2.60 -14.18
C ILE A 47 -1.66 -2.97 -15.39
N ASN A 48 -2.13 -2.66 -16.60
CA ASN A 48 -1.37 -2.93 -17.82
C ASN A 48 -0.08 -2.10 -17.87
N SER A 49 -0.11 -0.82 -17.52
CA SER A 49 1.10 0.02 -17.48
C SER A 49 2.11 -0.45 -16.43
N LEU A 50 1.63 -0.98 -15.30
CA LEU A 50 2.47 -1.60 -14.28
C LEU A 50 3.04 -2.97 -14.70
N GLY A 51 2.52 -3.59 -15.76
CA GLY A 51 2.90 -4.95 -16.16
C GLY A 51 2.40 -6.04 -15.21
N LEU A 52 1.37 -5.74 -14.42
CA LEU A 52 0.74 -6.70 -13.52
C LEU A 52 -0.33 -7.53 -14.25
N ASP A 53 -0.70 -8.67 -13.65
CA ASP A 53 -1.72 -9.55 -14.20
C ASP A 53 -3.09 -9.26 -13.55
N SER A 54 -4.03 -8.74 -14.34
CA SER A 54 -5.38 -8.42 -13.87
C SER A 54 -6.17 -9.67 -13.44
N LYS A 55 -5.94 -10.83 -14.06
CA LYS A 55 -6.58 -12.08 -13.67
C LYS A 55 -6.06 -12.56 -12.32
N PHE A 56 -4.76 -12.45 -12.10
CA PHE A 56 -4.17 -12.75 -10.81
C PHE A 56 -4.73 -11.81 -9.72
N LEU A 57 -4.79 -10.50 -9.96
CA LEU A 57 -5.30 -9.53 -8.98
C LEU A 57 -6.78 -9.74 -8.62
N GLN A 58 -7.56 -10.39 -9.49
CA GLN A 58 -8.94 -10.79 -9.25
C GLN A 58 -9.07 -12.17 -8.59
N SER A 59 -8.00 -12.93 -8.50
CA SER A 59 -7.98 -14.20 -7.79
C SER A 59 -8.09 -14.01 -6.27
N ASN A 60 -8.34 -15.09 -5.54
CA ASN A 60 -8.37 -15.03 -4.08
C ASN A 60 -7.04 -14.49 -3.51
N ASP A 61 -5.90 -14.96 -3.98
CA ASP A 61 -4.59 -14.48 -3.52
C ASP A 61 -4.36 -13.00 -3.86
N GLY A 62 -4.76 -12.57 -5.06
CA GLY A 62 -4.68 -11.16 -5.45
C GLY A 62 -5.51 -10.26 -4.55
N VAL A 63 -6.74 -10.64 -4.26
CA VAL A 63 -7.64 -9.90 -3.35
C VAL A 63 -7.06 -9.86 -1.92
N GLU A 64 -6.51 -10.96 -1.43
CA GLU A 64 -5.86 -11.03 -0.12
C GLU A 64 -4.62 -10.13 -0.04
N ILE A 65 -3.84 -10.01 -1.13
CA ILE A 65 -2.71 -9.07 -1.23
C ILE A 65 -3.22 -7.62 -1.23
N LEU A 66 -4.20 -7.28 -2.05
CA LEU A 66 -4.75 -5.92 -2.12
C LEU A 66 -5.41 -5.49 -0.80
N ALA A 67 -5.91 -6.43 -0.03
CA ALA A 67 -6.44 -6.20 1.32
C ALA A 67 -5.35 -6.13 2.41
N GLY A 68 -4.11 -6.49 2.11
CA GLY A 68 -3.01 -6.56 3.08
C GLY A 68 -3.03 -7.78 3.98
N ASN A 69 -3.83 -8.81 3.68
CA ASN A 69 -3.86 -10.07 4.43
C ASN A 69 -2.65 -10.95 4.10
N LYS A 70 -2.23 -10.95 2.84
CA LYS A 70 -1.01 -11.59 2.34
C LYS A 70 -0.06 -10.55 1.75
N LEU A 71 1.17 -10.92 1.50
CA LEU A 71 2.18 -10.07 0.86
C LEU A 71 2.69 -10.72 -0.42
N PRO A 72 2.96 -9.94 -1.47
CA PRO A 72 3.68 -10.46 -2.63
C PRO A 72 5.14 -10.70 -2.26
N GLU A 73 5.80 -11.61 -2.98
CA GLU A 73 7.24 -11.88 -2.83
C GLU A 73 8.05 -10.59 -3.02
N GLY A 74 9.03 -10.36 -2.15
CA GLY A 74 9.87 -9.15 -2.13
C GLY A 74 9.28 -7.98 -1.34
N ALA A 75 8.04 -8.05 -0.86
CA ALA A 75 7.45 -7.00 -0.05
C ALA A 75 8.09 -6.91 1.34
N ILE A 76 8.42 -5.69 1.74
CA ILE A 76 8.82 -5.35 3.12
C ILE A 76 7.96 -4.16 3.54
N PRO A 77 6.80 -4.39 4.19
CA PRO A 77 5.86 -3.33 4.49
C PRO A 77 6.38 -2.34 5.54
N PHE A 78 6.19 -1.05 5.27
CA PHE A 78 6.56 0.01 6.19
C PHE A 78 5.64 1.23 6.07
N ALA A 79 5.58 2.01 7.14
CA ALA A 79 4.93 3.32 7.19
C ALA A 79 6.00 4.41 7.18
N GLN A 80 5.85 5.41 6.33
CA GLN A 80 6.79 6.52 6.20
C GLN A 80 6.59 7.55 7.31
N ALA A 81 7.70 8.07 7.84
CA ALA A 81 7.72 9.21 8.75
C ALA A 81 8.06 10.47 7.95
N TYR A 82 7.19 11.45 7.97
CA TYR A 82 7.42 12.75 7.30
C TYR A 82 6.75 13.89 8.04
N ALA A 83 7.16 15.10 7.70
CA ALA A 83 6.52 16.30 8.18
C ALA A 83 5.82 17.01 7.02
N GLY A 84 4.76 17.73 7.34
CA GLY A 84 3.99 18.44 6.33
C GLY A 84 3.24 19.62 6.89
N HIS A 85 2.76 20.49 6.01
CA HIS A 85 1.93 21.63 6.38
C HIS A 85 0.45 21.22 6.36
N GLN A 86 -0.14 21.10 7.54
CA GLN A 86 -1.54 20.71 7.72
C GLN A 86 -2.15 21.48 8.89
N PHE A 87 -3.44 21.78 8.80
CA PHE A 87 -4.17 22.55 9.83
C PHE A 87 -3.60 23.96 10.11
N GLY A 88 -3.01 24.58 9.09
CA GLY A 88 -2.47 25.93 9.20
C GLY A 88 -1.08 26.03 9.86
N HIS A 89 -0.45 24.92 10.19
CA HIS A 89 0.90 24.87 10.76
C HIS A 89 1.70 23.67 10.29
N PHE A 90 3.00 23.70 10.52
CA PHE A 90 3.88 22.58 10.21
C PHE A 90 3.73 21.48 11.26
N THR A 91 3.46 20.27 10.81
CA THR A 91 3.19 19.13 11.68
C THR A 91 4.12 17.95 11.35
N MET A 92 4.58 17.25 12.39
CA MET A 92 5.26 15.97 12.28
C MET A 92 4.19 14.87 12.17
N LEU A 93 4.03 14.34 10.99
CA LEU A 93 3.01 13.33 10.66
C LEU A 93 3.65 12.01 10.27
N GLY A 94 3.19 11.44 9.20
CA GLY A 94 3.60 10.18 8.64
C GLY A 94 2.38 9.46 8.09
N ASP A 95 2.58 8.23 7.64
CA ASP A 95 1.55 7.37 7.09
C ASP A 95 0.63 6.83 8.19
N GLY A 96 -0.31 7.65 8.64
CA GLY A 96 -1.22 7.33 9.75
C GLY A 96 -2.24 6.23 9.44
N ARG A 97 -2.46 5.92 8.16
CA ARG A 97 -3.37 4.85 7.69
C ARG A 97 -2.92 4.24 6.38
N ALA A 98 -1.67 4.44 6.00
CA ALA A 98 -1.11 3.89 4.79
C ALA A 98 0.12 3.04 5.13
N VAL A 99 0.35 2.00 4.33
CA VAL A 99 1.53 1.14 4.42
C VAL A 99 2.04 0.91 3.02
N LEU A 100 3.29 1.27 2.77
CA LEU A 100 3.99 0.97 1.55
C LEU A 100 4.43 -0.50 1.59
N ILE A 101 4.14 -1.26 0.55
CA ILE A 101 4.55 -2.68 0.48
C ILE A 101 5.84 -2.89 -0.31
N GLY A 102 6.27 -1.88 -1.05
CA GLY A 102 7.51 -1.85 -1.82
C GLY A 102 7.42 -0.90 -3.00
N GLU A 103 8.53 -0.73 -3.67
CA GLU A 103 8.69 0.07 -4.88
C GLU A 103 8.67 -0.88 -6.08
N HIS A 104 7.63 -0.84 -6.91
CA HIS A 104 7.49 -1.70 -8.08
C HIS A 104 8.29 -1.15 -9.26
N ILE A 105 9.10 -2.00 -9.86
CA ILE A 105 9.82 -1.67 -11.10
C ILE A 105 9.01 -2.18 -12.28
N THR A 106 8.46 -1.26 -13.07
CA THR A 106 7.65 -1.56 -14.25
C THR A 106 8.46 -2.22 -15.35
N PRO A 107 7.83 -2.85 -16.36
CA PRO A 107 8.53 -3.43 -17.52
C PRO A 107 9.39 -2.43 -18.30
N ILE A 108 9.11 -1.13 -18.23
CA ILE A 108 9.89 -0.07 -18.87
C ILE A 108 10.90 0.59 -17.92
N GLY A 109 11.07 0.04 -16.72
CA GLY A 109 12.08 0.49 -15.75
C GLY A 109 11.65 1.65 -14.85
N GLU A 110 10.40 2.09 -14.87
CA GLU A 110 9.90 3.09 -13.94
C GLU A 110 9.76 2.52 -12.53
N ARG A 111 10.09 3.31 -11.54
CA ARG A 111 9.96 2.98 -10.12
C ARG A 111 8.72 3.65 -9.53
N LEU A 112 7.79 2.86 -9.05
CA LEU A 112 6.50 3.33 -8.52
C LEU A 112 6.20 2.69 -7.17
N ASP A 113 5.77 3.50 -6.21
CA ASP A 113 5.38 3.04 -4.89
C ASP A 113 4.06 2.28 -4.94
N ILE A 114 4.02 1.09 -4.34
CA ILE A 114 2.77 0.35 -4.11
C ILE A 114 2.37 0.52 -2.64
N GLN A 115 1.30 1.26 -2.43
CA GLN A 115 0.84 1.64 -1.10
C GLN A 115 -0.59 1.15 -0.86
N LEU A 116 -0.82 0.55 0.31
CA LEU A 116 -2.15 0.21 0.81
C LEU A 116 -2.65 1.33 1.70
N LYS A 117 -3.84 1.87 1.43
CA LYS A 117 -4.45 2.95 2.21
C LYS A 117 -5.69 2.47 2.94
N GLY A 118 -5.75 2.76 4.25
CA GLY A 118 -6.80 2.23 5.12
C GLY A 118 -6.50 0.82 5.63
N SER A 119 -5.23 0.41 5.55
CA SER A 119 -4.77 -0.96 5.84
C SER A 119 -4.49 -1.21 7.34
N GLY A 120 -4.93 -0.32 8.21
CA GLY A 120 -4.81 -0.48 9.66
C GLY A 120 -3.87 0.51 10.33
N ARG A 121 -3.70 0.30 11.63
CA ARG A 121 -2.94 1.20 12.49
C ARG A 121 -1.45 1.15 12.19
N THR A 122 -0.83 2.35 12.20
CA THR A 122 0.61 2.56 12.18
C THR A 122 1.05 3.37 13.40
N PRO A 123 2.34 3.52 13.67
CA PRO A 123 2.82 4.43 14.73
C PRO A 123 2.37 5.89 14.56
N TYR A 124 1.98 6.27 13.34
CA TYR A 124 1.59 7.64 12.98
C TYR A 124 0.07 7.86 12.95
N SER A 125 -0.75 6.91 13.42
CA SER A 125 -2.22 6.97 13.37
C SER A 125 -2.87 7.95 14.35
N ARG A 126 -2.11 8.57 15.24
CA ARG A 126 -2.59 9.59 16.21
C ARG A 126 -3.84 9.14 17.00
N GLY A 127 -3.85 7.88 17.45
CA GLY A 127 -4.97 7.29 18.17
C GLY A 127 -6.09 6.70 17.30
N GLY A 128 -6.09 6.95 15.98
CA GLY A 128 -7.02 6.31 15.03
C GLY A 128 -6.76 4.82 14.82
N ASP A 129 -7.70 4.12 14.21
CA ASP A 129 -7.59 2.69 13.86
C ASP A 129 -6.83 2.43 12.54
N GLY A 130 -6.49 3.48 11.81
CA GLY A 130 -5.79 3.42 10.53
C GLY A 130 -6.61 2.84 9.38
N LYS A 131 -7.91 2.65 9.56
CA LYS A 131 -8.82 2.14 8.52
C LYS A 131 -9.44 3.28 7.71
N ALA A 132 -9.97 2.94 6.56
CA ALA A 132 -10.66 3.87 5.68
C ALA A 132 -12.05 3.34 5.31
N ALA A 133 -13.05 4.23 5.37
CA ALA A 133 -14.38 3.91 4.88
C ALA A 133 -14.39 3.86 3.34
N LEU A 134 -15.27 3.05 2.75
CA LEU A 134 -15.35 2.83 1.30
C LEU A 134 -15.60 4.14 0.51
N GLY A 135 -16.51 4.99 0.98
CA GLY A 135 -16.87 6.23 0.27
C GLY A 135 -15.69 7.16 0.01
N PRO A 136 -14.86 7.53 1.01
CA PRO A 136 -13.61 8.28 0.80
C PRO A 136 -12.67 7.60 -0.20
N MET A 137 -12.50 6.29 -0.15
CA MET A 137 -11.60 5.56 -1.05
C MET A 137 -12.11 5.58 -2.50
N LEU A 138 -13.39 5.45 -2.73
CA LEU A 138 -13.99 5.60 -4.06
C LEU A 138 -13.81 7.01 -4.62
N ARG A 139 -13.93 8.06 -3.77
CA ARG A 139 -13.63 9.43 -4.20
C ARG A 139 -12.17 9.60 -4.59
N GLU A 140 -11.24 9.06 -3.82
CA GLU A 140 -9.80 9.10 -4.16
C GLU A 140 -9.54 8.36 -5.48
N TYR A 141 -10.15 7.20 -5.69
CA TYR A 141 -10.04 6.45 -6.94
C TYR A 141 -10.50 7.30 -8.15
N ILE A 142 -11.69 7.90 -8.10
CA ILE A 142 -12.24 8.71 -9.19
C ILE A 142 -11.37 9.94 -9.46
N ILE A 143 -10.96 10.65 -8.41
CA ILE A 143 -10.15 11.87 -8.56
C ILE A 143 -8.75 11.56 -9.08
N SER A 144 -8.13 10.49 -8.61
CA SER A 144 -6.81 10.08 -9.11
C SER A 144 -6.83 9.74 -10.59
N GLU A 145 -7.89 9.09 -11.07
CA GLU A 145 -8.06 8.79 -12.50
C GLU A 145 -8.25 10.06 -13.34
N SER A 146 -8.89 11.09 -12.81
CA SER A 146 -9.13 12.34 -13.54
C SER A 146 -7.92 13.29 -13.54
N MET A 147 -6.99 13.13 -12.64
CA MET A 147 -5.78 13.95 -12.51
C MET A 147 -4.67 13.53 -13.46
#